data_1740095be24ae825bb86fdff2ff8040b
#
_entry.id   1740095be24ae825bb86fdff2ff8040b
#
_cell.length_a   1.000
_cell.length_b   1.000
_cell.length_c   1.000
_cell.angle_alpha   90.00
_cell.angle_beta   90.00
_cell.angle_gamma   90.00
#
_symmetry.space_group_name_H-M   'P 1'
#
loop_
_entity.id
_entity.type
_entity.pdbx_description
1 polymer ?
#
loop_
_entity_poly.entity_id
_entity_poly.type
_entity_poly.pdbx_seq_one_letter_code
_entity_poly.pdbx_strand_id
1 'polypeptide(L)' 'MKQIKWIDGTTYCLEDYKKFIEFMQMKHPVCEEVNNKEYMDDVRLTYSELYGVDEKAIDISSEEAFVKSFDEIGLAKIIK' A
#
# COMPACT_ATOMS: atom_id res chain seq x y z
N MET A 1 5.33 -18.57 -1.15
CA MET A 1 5.57 -17.12 -1.29
C MET A 1 4.29 -16.42 -1.66
N LYS A 2 4.00 -15.32 -1.00
CA LYS A 2 2.79 -14.54 -1.30
C LYS A 2 3.07 -13.54 -2.42
N GLN A 3 2.02 -13.21 -3.14
CA GLN A 3 2.07 -12.15 -4.14
C GLN A 3 0.94 -11.17 -3.86
N ILE A 4 1.08 -9.95 -4.34
CA ILE A 4 0.01 -8.96 -4.26
C ILE A 4 -0.23 -8.38 -5.65
N LYS A 5 -1.49 -8.38 -6.07
CA LYS A 5 -1.91 -7.75 -7.30
C LYS A 5 -2.50 -6.40 -6.97
N TRP A 6 -1.90 -5.34 -7.46
CA TRP A 6 -2.33 -3.97 -7.22
C TRP A 6 -3.43 -3.57 -8.19
N ILE A 7 -4.11 -2.48 -7.89
CA ILE A 7 -5.24 -1.99 -8.68
C ILE A 7 -4.87 -1.67 -10.13
N ASP A 8 -3.60 -1.34 -10.38
CA ASP A 8 -3.12 -1.05 -11.73
C ASP A 8 -2.87 -2.31 -12.56
N GLY A 9 -3.10 -3.49 -11.99
CA GLY A 9 -2.89 -4.78 -12.64
C GLY A 9 -1.50 -5.37 -12.45
N THR A 10 -0.59 -4.62 -11.83
CA THR A 10 0.78 -5.09 -11.60
C THR A 10 0.81 -6.08 -10.43
N THR A 11 1.55 -7.17 -10.59
CA THR A 11 1.73 -8.17 -9.53
C THR A 11 3.14 -8.02 -8.94
N TYR A 12 3.21 -7.98 -7.63
CA TYR A 12 4.47 -7.83 -6.90
C TYR A 12 4.68 -9.03 -6.00
N CYS A 13 5.95 -9.34 -5.72
CA CYS A 13 6.32 -10.36 -4.75
C CYS A 13 6.16 -9.80 -3.34
N LEU A 14 5.50 -10.54 -2.44
CA LEU A 14 5.22 -10.09 -1.09
C LEU A 14 5.90 -11.02 -0.08
N GLU A 15 7.22 -10.88 0.07
CA GLU A 15 7.99 -11.65 1.05
C GLU A 15 7.93 -11.02 2.43
N ASP A 16 8.04 -9.69 2.47
CA ASP A 16 8.11 -8.91 3.69
C ASP A 16 7.35 -7.62 3.46
N TYR A 17 6.41 -7.31 4.31
CA TYR A 17 5.56 -6.12 4.17
C TYR A 17 6.38 -4.83 4.19
N LYS A 18 7.36 -4.74 5.08
CA LYS A 18 8.22 -3.57 5.16
C LYS A 18 9.02 -3.36 3.89
N LYS A 19 9.61 -4.44 3.36
CA LYS A 19 10.36 -4.38 2.11
C LYS A 19 9.47 -4.04 0.93
N PHE A 20 8.24 -4.53 0.93
CA PHE A 20 7.27 -4.18 -0.11
C PHE A 20 6.99 -2.67 -0.12
N ILE A 21 6.77 -2.07 1.05
CA ILE A 21 6.53 -0.63 1.14
C ILE A 21 7.76 0.15 0.67
N GLU A 22 8.96 -0.27 1.05
CA GLU A 22 10.20 0.36 0.60
C GLU A 22 10.35 0.27 -0.92
N PHE A 23 9.99 -0.87 -1.50
CA PHE A 23 9.99 -1.08 -2.94
C PHE A 23 8.99 -0.13 -3.62
N MET A 24 7.79 0.02 -3.07
CA MET A 24 6.78 0.92 -3.61
C MET A 24 7.23 2.38 -3.57
N GLN A 25 7.96 2.78 -2.53
CA GLN A 25 8.52 4.13 -2.48
C GLN A 25 9.48 4.39 -3.63
N MET A 26 10.29 3.38 -4.01
CA MET A 26 11.21 3.49 -5.12
C MET A 26 10.49 3.60 -6.46
N LYS A 27 9.43 2.80 -6.64
CA LYS A 27 8.70 2.73 -7.91
C LYS A 27 7.71 3.88 -8.08
N HIS A 28 7.05 4.27 -7.01
CA HIS A 28 5.95 5.25 -7.05
C HIS A 28 6.13 6.27 -5.92
N PRO A 29 7.17 7.11 -6.00
CA PRO A 29 7.42 8.11 -4.96
C PRO A 29 6.31 9.16 -4.96
N VAL A 30 5.71 9.41 -3.80
CA VAL A 30 4.73 10.49 -3.63
C VAL A 30 5.36 11.72 -2.97
N CYS A 31 6.48 11.52 -2.28
CA CYS A 31 7.28 12.60 -1.69
C CYS A 31 8.71 12.12 -1.50
N GLU A 32 9.64 13.07 -1.31
CA GLU A 32 11.05 12.74 -1.18
C GLU A 32 11.43 12.45 0.28
N GLU A 33 12.39 11.56 0.47
CA GLU A 33 13.08 11.32 1.75
C GLU A 33 12.17 11.12 2.95
N VAL A 34 11.09 10.32 2.80
CA VAL A 34 10.19 10.03 3.90
C VAL A 34 10.39 8.60 4.39
N ASN A 35 10.02 8.37 5.64
CA ASN A 35 9.99 7.01 6.17
C ASN A 35 8.72 6.29 5.69
N ASN A 36 8.65 4.99 5.97
CA ASN A 36 7.52 4.17 5.53
C ASN A 36 6.18 4.68 6.05
N LYS A 37 6.14 5.16 7.29
CA LYS A 37 4.90 5.66 7.89
C LYS A 37 4.39 6.90 7.17
N GLU A 38 5.27 7.83 6.87
CA GLU A 38 4.90 9.04 6.13
C GLU A 38 4.46 8.71 4.71
N TYR A 39 5.16 7.77 4.07
CA TYR A 39 4.79 7.30 2.74
C TYR A 39 3.39 6.68 2.75
N MET A 40 3.12 5.80 3.71
CA MET A 40 1.81 5.16 3.84
C MET A 40 0.70 6.18 4.09
N ASP A 41 0.98 7.22 4.89
CA ASP A 41 0.01 8.28 5.15
C ASP A 41 -0.31 9.06 3.87
N ASP A 42 0.70 9.41 3.09
CA ASP A 42 0.51 10.11 1.83
C ASP A 42 -0.25 9.26 0.81
N VAL A 43 0.07 7.98 0.71
CA VAL A 43 -0.64 7.05 -0.17
C VAL A 43 -2.10 6.91 0.28
N ARG A 44 -2.33 6.81 1.58
CA ARG A 44 -3.66 6.73 2.15
C ARG A 44 -4.52 7.92 1.71
N LEU A 45 -4.00 9.12 1.87
CA LEU A 45 -4.72 10.33 1.50
C LEU A 45 -4.97 10.40 -0.01
N THR A 46 -3.97 10.04 -0.80
CA THR A 46 -4.06 10.04 -2.26
C THR A 46 -5.14 9.06 -2.74
N TYR A 47 -5.13 7.84 -2.23
CA TYR A 47 -6.08 6.83 -2.66
C TYR A 47 -7.49 7.09 -2.12
N SER A 48 -7.59 7.66 -0.94
CA SER A 48 -8.88 8.10 -0.40
C SER A 48 -9.53 9.11 -1.34
N GLU A 49 -8.74 10.06 -1.83
CA GLU A 49 -9.23 11.10 -2.74
C GLU A 49 -9.55 10.53 -4.13
N LEU A 50 -8.64 9.71 -4.69
CA LEU A 50 -8.80 9.18 -6.05
C LEU A 50 -9.95 8.18 -6.18
N TYR A 51 -10.15 7.33 -5.18
CA TYR A 51 -11.10 6.22 -5.26
C TYR A 51 -12.31 6.42 -4.36
N GLY A 52 -12.38 7.54 -3.65
CA GLY A 52 -13.53 7.84 -2.80
C GLY A 52 -13.69 6.93 -1.59
N VAL A 53 -12.60 6.30 -1.14
CA VAL A 53 -12.66 5.46 0.06
C VAL A 53 -12.39 6.29 1.30
N ASP A 54 -12.97 5.89 2.44
CA ASP A 54 -12.70 6.54 3.71
C ASP A 54 -11.23 6.31 4.10
N GLU A 55 -10.50 7.39 4.38
CA GLU A 55 -9.11 7.28 4.78
C GLU A 55 -8.93 6.41 6.03
N LYS A 56 -9.94 6.33 6.88
CA LYS A 56 -9.91 5.46 8.07
C LYS A 56 -9.95 3.98 7.74
N ALA A 57 -10.38 3.62 6.53
CA ALA A 57 -10.37 2.24 6.08
C ALA A 57 -8.98 1.75 5.72
N ILE A 58 -8.04 2.68 5.54
CA ILE A 58 -6.64 2.35 5.24
C ILE A 58 -5.83 2.50 6.53
N ASP A 59 -5.41 1.39 7.09
CA ASP A 59 -4.68 1.36 8.37
C ASP A 59 -3.19 1.56 8.13
N ILE A 60 -2.61 2.56 8.78
CA ILE A 60 -1.17 2.86 8.66
C ILE A 60 -0.42 2.57 9.96
N SER A 61 -0.99 1.76 10.85
CA SER A 61 -0.35 1.41 12.11
C SER A 61 0.89 0.53 11.91
N SER A 62 0.92 -0.23 10.80
CA SER A 62 2.08 -1.03 10.43
C SER A 62 2.02 -1.28 8.93
N GLU A 63 3.14 -1.72 8.36
CA GLU A 63 3.21 -2.06 6.93
C GLU A 63 2.25 -3.20 6.61
N GLU A 64 2.18 -4.21 7.47
CA GLU A 64 1.27 -5.33 7.28
C GLU A 64 -0.20 -4.87 7.30
N ALA A 65 -0.57 -4.05 8.28
CA ALA A 65 -1.94 -3.54 8.39
C ALA A 65 -2.31 -2.70 7.17
N PHE A 66 -1.37 -1.92 6.67
CA PHE A 66 -1.56 -1.09 5.48
C PHE A 66 -1.89 -1.93 4.25
N VAL A 67 -1.06 -2.94 3.98
CA VAL A 67 -1.26 -3.82 2.82
C VAL A 67 -2.57 -4.60 2.95
N LYS A 68 -2.86 -5.11 4.14
CA LYS A 68 -4.10 -5.87 4.37
C LYS A 68 -5.34 -5.00 4.21
N SER A 69 -5.28 -3.73 4.61
CA SER A 69 -6.43 -2.84 4.42
C SER A 69 -6.71 -2.60 2.94
N PHE A 70 -5.69 -2.50 2.10
CA PHE A 70 -5.89 -2.39 0.65
C PHE A 70 -6.58 -3.61 0.07
N ASP A 71 -6.24 -4.80 0.57
CA ASP A 71 -6.93 -6.03 0.16
C ASP A 71 -8.40 -6.01 0.60
N GLU A 72 -8.67 -5.58 1.82
CA GLU A 72 -10.03 -5.53 2.36
C GLU A 72 -10.94 -4.57 1.59
N ILE A 73 -10.42 -3.42 1.16
CA ILE A 73 -11.22 -2.44 0.43
C ILE A 73 -11.22 -2.66 -1.07
N GLY A 74 -10.53 -3.68 -1.56
CA GLY A 74 -10.56 -4.07 -2.97
C GLY A 74 -9.60 -3.30 -3.87
N LEU A 75 -8.68 -2.53 -3.33
CA LEU A 75 -7.67 -1.80 -4.13
C LEU A 75 -6.43 -2.63 -4.41
N ALA A 76 -6.31 -3.78 -3.78
CA ALA A 76 -5.26 -4.75 -4.03
C ALA A 76 -5.78 -6.13 -3.67
N LYS A 77 -5.08 -7.18 -4.10
CA LYS A 77 -5.47 -8.55 -3.76
C LYS A 77 -4.22 -9.33 -3.38
N ILE A 78 -4.21 -9.88 -2.18
CA ILE A 78 -3.13 -10.75 -1.74
C ILE A 78 -3.41 -12.15 -2.27
N ILE A 79 -2.46 -12.68 -3.02
CA ILE A 79 -2.55 -14.02 -3.63
C ILE A 79 -1.61 -14.95 -2.86
N LYS A 80 -2.15 -16.01 -2.32
CA LYS A 80 -1.36 -17.00 -1.57
C LYS A 80 -0.94 -18.16 -2.44
#